data_5238b9a65ab41713e962ec314df53ae5
#
_entry.id   5238b9a65ab41713e962ec314df53ae5
#
_cell.length_a   1.000
_cell.length_b   1.000
_cell.length_c   1.000
_cell.angle_alpha   90.00
_cell.angle_beta   90.00
_cell.angle_gamma   90.00
#
_symmetry.space_group_name_H-M   'P 1'
#
loop_
_entity.id
_entity.type
_entity.pdbx_description
1 polymer ?
#
loop_
_entity_poly.entity_id
_entity_poly.type
_entity_poly.pdbx_seq_one_letter_code
_entity_poly.pdbx_strand_id
1 'polypeptide(L)'
;MTQFAFVFPGQGSQSRGMMSSYADFPMARNTFAEASDILKQDLWQLVTEGSDADLNATVNTQPIMLTAGVAVWRAWQSQHGATPTMMAGHSLGEYTALVAAGALSFADALPLVRYRAQCMQQAVPEGVGGIAAILGLDDDVVRLVCAE
;
A
#
# COMPACT_ATOMS: atom_id res chain seq x y z
N MET A 1 28.28 4.10 -10.69
CA MET A 1 27.13 4.13 -9.74
C MET A 1 26.31 2.89 -9.98
N THR A 2 25.93 2.18 -8.93
CA THR A 2 25.07 0.99 -9.05
C THR A 2 23.67 1.44 -9.43
N GLN A 3 23.11 0.94 -10.55
CA GLN A 3 21.73 1.17 -10.93
C GLN A 3 20.85 0.22 -10.11
N PHE A 4 19.77 0.74 -9.53
CA PHE A 4 18.79 -0.04 -8.79
C PHE A 4 17.41 0.57 -8.92
N ALA A 5 16.39 -0.23 -8.64
CA ALA A 5 14.99 0.19 -8.64
C ALA A 5 14.38 0.04 -7.24
N PHE A 6 13.42 0.93 -6.91
CA PHE A 6 12.49 0.70 -5.80
C PHE A 6 11.22 0.07 -6.31
N VAL A 7 10.77 -0.98 -5.64
CA VAL A 7 9.53 -1.69 -5.97
C VAL A 7 8.61 -1.62 -4.75
N PHE A 8 7.37 -1.18 -4.97
CA PHE A 8 6.39 -1.01 -3.92
C PHE A 8 5.31 -2.09 -4.03
N PRO A 9 5.06 -2.84 -2.92
CA PRO A 9 4.06 -3.90 -2.91
C PRO A 9 2.64 -3.34 -2.93
N GLY A 10 1.70 -4.19 -3.35
CA GLY A 10 0.27 -3.91 -3.30
C GLY A 10 -0.44 -4.52 -2.10
N GLN A 11 -1.78 -4.52 -2.14
CA GLN A 11 -2.63 -5.22 -1.19
C GLN A 11 -2.29 -6.73 -1.16
N GLY A 12 -2.30 -7.32 0.03
CA GLY A 12 -1.88 -8.69 0.30
C GLY A 12 -0.49 -8.79 0.94
N SER A 13 0.29 -7.70 0.93
CA SER A 13 1.61 -7.64 1.56
C SER A 13 1.60 -7.06 2.98
N GLN A 14 0.43 -6.61 3.46
CA GLN A 14 0.29 -6.09 4.82
C GLN A 14 0.41 -7.21 5.86
N SER A 15 0.97 -6.85 6.99
CA SER A 15 0.98 -7.70 8.18
C SER A 15 0.91 -6.85 9.44
N ARG A 16 0.29 -7.40 10.48
CA ARG A 16 0.23 -6.75 11.78
C ARG A 16 1.64 -6.46 12.29
N GLY A 17 1.87 -5.23 12.75
CA GLY A 17 3.17 -4.81 13.27
C GLY A 17 4.26 -4.62 12.19
N MET A 18 3.93 -4.62 10.90
CA MET A 18 4.91 -4.41 9.81
C MET A 18 5.69 -3.09 9.95
N MET A 19 5.16 -2.13 10.71
CA MET A 19 5.83 -0.86 10.98
C MET A 19 6.59 -0.82 12.32
N SER A 20 6.62 -1.91 13.09
CA SER A 20 7.25 -1.93 14.43
C SER A 20 8.73 -1.57 14.39
N SER A 21 9.49 -2.05 13.40
CA SER A 21 10.91 -1.72 13.21
C SER A 21 11.16 -0.25 12.85
N TYR A 22 10.11 0.48 12.49
CA TYR A 22 10.17 1.90 12.13
C TYR A 22 9.61 2.82 13.21
N ALA A 23 9.22 2.29 14.38
CA ALA A 23 8.60 3.06 15.46
C ALA A 23 9.47 4.21 15.95
N ASP A 24 10.80 4.00 15.99
CA ASP A 24 11.78 4.99 16.43
C ASP A 24 12.27 5.93 15.30
N PHE A 25 11.77 5.76 14.08
CA PHE A 25 12.08 6.66 12.98
C PHE A 25 11.09 7.82 12.93
N PRO A 26 11.51 9.05 13.27
CA PRO A 26 10.59 10.19 13.30
C PRO A 26 9.88 10.43 11.96
N MET A 27 10.59 10.20 10.85
CA MET A 27 10.02 10.38 9.51
C MET A 27 8.87 9.41 9.23
N ALA A 28 8.99 8.16 9.70
CA ALA A 28 7.90 7.17 9.55
C ALA A 28 6.69 7.57 10.40
N ARG A 29 6.90 7.93 11.66
CA ARG A 29 5.84 8.39 12.57
C ARG A 29 5.12 9.63 12.04
N ASN A 30 5.88 10.63 11.56
CA ASN A 30 5.30 11.85 11.01
C ASN A 30 4.48 11.58 9.73
N THR A 31 4.91 10.63 8.88
CA THR A 31 4.16 10.26 7.69
C THR A 31 2.82 9.61 8.05
N PHE A 32 2.80 8.74 9.07
CA PHE A 32 1.55 8.17 9.57
C PHE A 32 0.66 9.20 10.25
N ALA A 33 1.22 10.15 10.99
CA ALA A 33 0.46 11.25 11.59
C ALA A 33 -0.20 12.14 10.51
N GLU A 34 0.57 12.54 9.48
CA GLU A 34 0.06 13.28 8.32
C GLU A 34 -1.11 12.52 7.64
N ALA A 35 -0.94 11.23 7.40
CA ALA A 35 -1.99 10.40 6.79
C ALA A 35 -3.23 10.27 7.67
N SER A 36 -3.05 10.11 8.98
CA SER A 36 -4.12 10.02 9.96
C SER A 36 -4.93 11.32 10.02
N ASP A 37 -4.24 12.46 9.96
CA ASP A 37 -4.88 13.77 9.92
C ASP A 37 -5.72 13.99 8.66
N ILE A 38 -5.21 13.56 7.50
CA ILE A 38 -5.91 13.68 6.22
C ILE A 38 -7.17 12.80 6.21
N LEU A 39 -7.04 11.54 6.63
CA LEU A 39 -8.13 10.57 6.57
C LEU A 39 -9.05 10.56 7.81
N LYS A 40 -8.70 11.35 8.85
CA LYS A 40 -9.43 11.38 10.13
C LYS A 40 -9.57 9.98 10.76
N GLN A 41 -8.51 9.18 10.65
CA GLN A 41 -8.43 7.82 11.16
C GLN A 41 -7.02 7.55 11.66
N ASP A 42 -6.83 7.02 12.86
CA ASP A 42 -5.51 6.66 13.38
C ASP A 42 -4.96 5.43 12.64
N LEU A 43 -4.18 5.70 11.58
CA LEU A 43 -3.57 4.65 10.77
C LEU A 43 -2.38 4.00 11.47
N TRP A 44 -1.71 4.71 12.41
CA TRP A 44 -0.63 4.11 13.17
C TRP A 44 -1.16 3.06 14.13
N GLN A 45 -2.17 3.40 14.91
CA GLN A 45 -2.82 2.44 15.80
C GLN A 45 -3.34 1.23 15.00
N LEU A 46 -3.95 1.48 13.86
CA LEU A 46 -4.51 0.43 13.02
C LEU A 46 -3.45 -0.56 12.52
N VAL A 47 -2.27 -0.08 12.10
CA VAL A 47 -1.19 -0.97 11.58
C VAL A 47 -0.42 -1.68 12.70
N THR A 48 -0.41 -1.12 13.92
CA THR A 48 0.33 -1.71 15.04
C THR A 48 -0.53 -2.60 15.93
N GLU A 49 -1.77 -2.20 16.19
CA GLU A 49 -2.66 -2.80 17.20
C GLU A 49 -3.97 -3.33 16.62
N GLY A 50 -4.33 -2.92 15.40
CA GLY A 50 -5.58 -3.31 14.75
C GLY A 50 -5.71 -4.82 14.60
N SER A 51 -6.94 -5.32 14.51
CA SER A 51 -7.21 -6.72 14.21
C SER A 51 -6.80 -7.07 12.79
N ASP A 52 -6.57 -8.36 12.51
CA ASP A 52 -6.32 -8.83 11.15
C ASP A 52 -7.50 -8.52 10.22
N ALA A 53 -8.73 -8.57 10.72
CA ALA A 53 -9.92 -8.20 9.95
C ALA A 53 -9.91 -6.72 9.56
N ASP A 54 -9.58 -5.82 10.51
CA ASP A 54 -9.49 -4.39 10.24
C ASP A 54 -8.36 -4.07 9.24
N LEU A 55 -7.20 -4.70 9.41
CA LEU A 55 -6.05 -4.51 8.55
C LEU A 55 -6.30 -5.04 7.12
N ASN A 56 -7.05 -6.13 6.98
CA ASN A 56 -7.38 -6.77 5.71
C ASN A 56 -8.62 -6.18 5.03
N ALA A 57 -9.39 -5.35 5.71
CA ALA A 57 -10.47 -4.60 5.06
C ALA A 57 -9.89 -3.67 4.00
N THR A 58 -10.27 -3.87 2.73
CA THR A 58 -9.70 -3.16 1.55
C THR A 58 -9.65 -1.65 1.75
N VAL A 59 -10.69 -1.09 2.37
CA VAL A 59 -10.78 0.35 2.67
C VAL A 59 -9.71 0.84 3.63
N ASN A 60 -9.18 -0.01 4.48
CA ASN A 60 -8.08 0.27 5.39
C ASN A 60 -6.74 -0.13 4.80
N THR A 61 -6.67 -1.32 4.18
CA THR A 61 -5.43 -1.87 3.62
C THR A 61 -4.77 -0.91 2.64
N GLN A 62 -5.54 -0.33 1.71
CA GLN A 62 -4.95 0.51 0.66
C GLN A 62 -4.31 1.78 1.21
N PRO A 63 -4.97 2.60 2.06
CA PRO A 63 -4.32 3.74 2.68
C PRO A 63 -3.13 3.37 3.58
N ILE A 64 -3.22 2.26 4.33
CA ILE A 64 -2.13 1.80 5.19
C ILE A 64 -0.91 1.43 4.35
N MET A 65 -1.08 0.67 3.27
CA MET A 65 0.03 0.24 2.40
C MET A 65 0.67 1.42 1.68
N LEU A 66 -0.12 2.39 1.20
CA LEU A 66 0.41 3.64 0.64
C LEU A 66 1.24 4.38 1.69
N THR A 67 0.68 4.58 2.89
CA THR A 67 1.34 5.31 3.98
C THR A 67 2.64 4.62 4.39
N ALA A 68 2.62 3.30 4.56
CA ALA A 68 3.81 2.51 4.92
C ALA A 68 4.92 2.63 3.85
N GLY A 69 4.58 2.49 2.58
CA GLY A 69 5.55 2.61 1.49
C GLY A 69 6.16 4.01 1.40
N VAL A 70 5.33 5.06 1.54
CA VAL A 70 5.82 6.45 1.57
C VAL A 70 6.66 6.72 2.82
N ALA A 71 6.28 6.17 3.98
CA ALA A 71 7.04 6.30 5.22
C ALA A 71 8.44 5.69 5.11
N VAL A 72 8.55 4.49 4.54
CA VAL A 72 9.83 3.83 4.28
C VAL A 72 10.66 4.62 3.26
N TRP A 73 10.05 5.11 2.19
CA TRP A 73 10.73 5.95 1.21
C TRP A 73 11.26 7.24 1.82
N ARG A 74 10.45 7.96 2.61
CA ARG A 74 10.89 9.19 3.30
C ARG A 74 11.99 8.90 4.34
N ALA A 75 11.90 7.76 5.04
CA ALA A 75 12.96 7.33 5.96
C ALA A 75 14.26 7.05 5.22
N TRP A 76 14.22 6.37 4.07
CA TRP A 76 15.38 6.14 3.20
C TRP A 76 16.03 7.47 2.77
N GLN A 77 15.22 8.42 2.30
CA GLN A 77 15.72 9.74 1.90
C GLN A 77 16.36 10.49 3.08
N SER A 78 15.76 10.42 4.27
CA SER A 78 16.27 11.08 5.48
C SER A 78 17.63 10.54 5.95
N GLN A 79 17.96 9.32 5.56
CA GLN A 79 19.26 8.68 5.81
C GLN A 79 20.24 8.86 4.64
N HIS A 80 20.00 9.83 3.77
CA HIS A 80 20.81 10.10 2.57
C HIS A 80 20.94 8.87 1.64
N GLY A 81 19.92 8.03 1.59
CA GLY A 81 19.86 6.89 0.68
C GLY A 81 19.99 7.33 -0.78
N ALA A 82 20.69 6.51 -1.57
CA ALA A 82 20.90 6.81 -2.99
C ALA A 82 19.57 6.87 -3.74
N THR A 83 19.49 7.75 -4.76
CA THR A 83 18.30 7.87 -5.60
C THR A 83 18.21 6.67 -6.56
N PRO A 84 17.09 5.93 -6.59
CA PRO A 84 16.90 4.85 -7.54
C PRO A 84 16.76 5.39 -8.96
N THR A 85 17.17 4.57 -9.93
CA THR A 85 17.03 4.90 -11.36
C THR A 85 15.58 4.79 -11.84
N MET A 86 14.84 3.87 -11.23
CA MET A 86 13.44 3.58 -11.56
C MET A 86 12.64 3.28 -10.28
N MET A 87 11.35 3.53 -10.36
CA MET A 87 10.37 3.15 -9.34
C MET A 87 9.22 2.42 -10.00
N ALA A 88 8.75 1.34 -9.39
CA ALA A 88 7.62 0.56 -9.86
C ALA A 88 6.76 0.10 -8.70
N GLY A 89 5.49 -0.18 -8.96
CA GLY A 89 4.57 -0.71 -7.96
C GLY A 89 3.51 -1.58 -8.60
N HIS A 90 3.03 -2.59 -7.85
CA HIS A 90 1.95 -3.44 -8.30
C HIS A 90 0.62 -2.95 -7.73
N SER A 91 -0.38 -2.72 -8.61
CA SER A 91 -1.73 -2.30 -8.21
C SER A 91 -1.68 -1.05 -7.30
N LEU A 92 -1.99 -1.18 -6.00
CA LEU A 92 -1.86 -0.08 -5.04
C LEU A 92 -0.42 0.46 -4.95
N GLY A 93 0.58 -0.38 -5.06
CA GLY A 93 1.98 0.02 -5.02
C GLY A 93 2.37 1.02 -6.11
N GLU A 94 1.65 1.07 -7.23
CA GLU A 94 1.84 2.07 -8.28
C GLU A 94 1.58 3.50 -7.76
N TYR A 95 0.56 3.69 -6.93
CA TYR A 95 0.31 4.99 -6.28
C TYR A 95 1.45 5.38 -5.35
N THR A 96 2.03 4.40 -4.64
CA THR A 96 3.22 4.65 -3.81
C THR A 96 4.42 5.04 -4.67
N ALA A 97 4.64 4.37 -5.79
CA ALA A 97 5.70 4.70 -6.74
C ALA A 97 5.53 6.11 -7.32
N LEU A 98 4.30 6.51 -7.68
CA LEU A 98 3.99 7.85 -8.19
C LEU A 98 4.25 8.93 -7.12
N VAL A 99 3.88 8.68 -5.87
CA VAL A 99 4.19 9.59 -4.76
C VAL A 99 5.70 9.69 -4.52
N ALA A 100 6.39 8.56 -4.47
CA ALA A 100 7.84 8.52 -4.26
C ALA A 100 8.62 9.22 -5.38
N ALA A 101 8.13 9.13 -6.62
CA ALA A 101 8.68 9.80 -7.79
C ALA A 101 8.28 11.30 -7.89
N GLY A 102 7.43 11.81 -7.00
CA GLY A 102 6.96 13.19 -7.01
C GLY A 102 5.92 13.51 -8.11
N ALA A 103 5.37 12.48 -8.76
CA ALA A 103 4.34 12.64 -9.80
C ALA A 103 2.93 12.85 -9.23
N LEU A 104 2.71 12.44 -7.97
CA LEU A 104 1.46 12.61 -7.24
C LEU A 104 1.77 13.09 -5.82
N SER A 105 1.02 14.05 -5.30
CA SER A 105 1.19 14.46 -3.90
C SER A 105 0.66 13.38 -2.96
N PHE A 106 1.31 13.21 -1.80
CA PHE A 106 0.84 12.26 -0.79
C PHE A 106 -0.55 12.62 -0.25
N ALA A 107 -0.80 13.92 -0.10
CA ALA A 107 -2.08 14.43 0.38
C ALA A 107 -3.24 14.12 -0.59
N ASP A 108 -3.00 14.15 -1.90
CA ASP A 108 -4.00 13.79 -2.91
C ASP A 108 -4.12 12.28 -3.10
N ALA A 109 -3.00 11.55 -2.96
CA ALA A 109 -2.99 10.10 -3.11
C ALA A 109 -3.82 9.39 -2.03
N LEU A 110 -3.80 9.87 -0.78
CA LEU A 110 -4.50 9.25 0.34
C LEU A 110 -6.02 9.17 0.14
N PRO A 111 -6.74 10.28 -0.10
CA PRO A 111 -8.18 10.20 -0.38
C PRO A 111 -8.48 9.45 -1.67
N LEU A 112 -7.60 9.53 -2.68
CA LEU A 112 -7.76 8.80 -3.94
C LEU A 112 -7.72 7.28 -3.74
N VAL A 113 -6.74 6.75 -3.01
CA VAL A 113 -6.67 5.29 -2.74
C VAL A 113 -7.76 4.83 -1.78
N ARG A 114 -8.22 5.67 -0.87
CA ARG A 114 -9.40 5.40 -0.04
C ARG A 114 -10.65 5.28 -0.91
N TYR A 115 -10.86 6.20 -1.81
CA TYR A 115 -11.99 6.16 -2.75
C TYR A 115 -11.91 4.93 -3.67
N ARG A 116 -10.71 4.63 -4.22
CA ARG A 116 -10.47 3.41 -4.99
C ARG A 116 -10.86 2.16 -4.20
N ALA A 117 -10.45 2.07 -2.95
CA ALA A 117 -10.76 0.94 -2.08
C ALA A 117 -12.27 0.80 -1.86
N GLN A 118 -12.98 1.90 -1.66
CA GLN A 118 -14.44 1.92 -1.53
C GLN A 118 -15.13 1.44 -2.82
N CYS A 119 -14.70 1.92 -3.98
CA CYS A 119 -15.22 1.46 -5.27
C CYS A 119 -14.98 -0.03 -5.48
N MET A 120 -13.80 -0.54 -5.12
CA MET A 120 -13.50 -1.97 -5.22
C MET A 120 -14.37 -2.81 -4.28
N GLN A 121 -14.57 -2.35 -3.05
CA GLN A 121 -15.43 -3.04 -2.07
C GLN A 121 -16.89 -3.07 -2.51
N GLN A 122 -17.36 -2.03 -3.19
CA GLN A 122 -18.74 -1.90 -3.66
C GLN A 122 -19.00 -2.56 -5.01
N ALA A 123 -17.94 -2.93 -5.75
CA ALA A 123 -18.07 -3.50 -7.10
C ALA A 123 -18.82 -4.83 -7.10
N VAL A 124 -18.69 -5.62 -6.04
CA VAL A 124 -19.36 -6.91 -5.86
C VAL A 124 -19.83 -7.01 -4.41
N PRO A 125 -21.07 -7.45 -4.14
CA PRO A 125 -21.54 -7.69 -2.79
C PRO A 125 -20.66 -8.68 -2.04
N GLU A 126 -20.51 -8.47 -0.74
CA GLU A 126 -19.72 -9.34 0.12
C GLU A 126 -20.23 -10.79 0.06
N GLY A 127 -19.33 -11.74 -0.11
CA GLY A 127 -19.65 -13.16 -0.22
C GLY A 127 -20.15 -13.63 -1.60
N VAL A 128 -20.33 -12.72 -2.58
CA VAL A 128 -20.80 -13.08 -3.93
C VAL A 128 -19.63 -13.22 -4.93
N GLY A 129 -18.52 -12.57 -4.68
CA GLY A 129 -17.33 -12.65 -5.53
C GLY A 129 -16.04 -12.57 -4.72
N GLY A 130 -14.93 -12.78 -5.39
CA GLY A 130 -13.60 -12.74 -4.80
C GLY A 130 -12.52 -12.40 -5.82
N ILE A 131 -11.34 -12.07 -5.33
CA ILE A 131 -10.13 -11.88 -6.12
C ILE A 131 -9.07 -12.84 -5.59
N ALA A 132 -8.43 -13.57 -6.50
CA ALA A 132 -7.29 -14.42 -6.16
C ALA A 132 -6.11 -14.11 -7.07
N ALA A 133 -4.91 -14.08 -6.51
CA ALA A 133 -3.68 -14.05 -7.29
C ALA A 133 -3.29 -15.50 -7.62
N ILE A 134 -3.30 -15.83 -8.89
CA ILE A 134 -2.88 -17.16 -9.37
C ILE A 134 -1.39 -17.13 -9.68
N LEU A 135 -0.64 -18.04 -9.09
CA LEU A 135 0.79 -18.16 -9.29
C LEU A 135 1.13 -19.49 -9.99
N GLY A 136 1.96 -19.42 -11.02
CA GLY A 136 2.55 -20.60 -11.65
C GLY A 136 1.63 -21.36 -12.59
N LEU A 137 0.50 -20.79 -13.00
CA LEU A 137 -0.36 -21.34 -14.07
C LEU A 137 -0.32 -20.44 -15.31
N ASP A 138 -0.41 -21.05 -16.48
CA ASP A 138 -0.58 -20.32 -17.73
C ASP A 138 -1.96 -19.67 -17.81
N ASP A 139 -2.04 -18.51 -18.47
CA ASP A 139 -3.27 -17.73 -18.61
C ASP A 139 -4.44 -18.52 -19.21
N ASP A 140 -4.18 -19.42 -20.15
CA ASP A 140 -5.21 -20.24 -20.78
C ASP A 140 -5.81 -21.27 -19.82
N VAL A 141 -5.00 -21.79 -18.89
CA VAL A 141 -5.47 -22.68 -17.83
C VAL A 141 -6.36 -21.92 -16.85
N VAL A 142 -5.95 -20.70 -16.48
CA VAL A 142 -6.76 -19.84 -15.60
C VAL A 142 -8.11 -19.49 -16.26
N ARG A 143 -8.12 -19.16 -17.56
CA ARG A 143 -9.37 -18.90 -18.31
C ARG A 143 -10.29 -20.11 -18.36
N LEU A 144 -9.74 -21.30 -18.53
CA LEU A 144 -10.51 -22.56 -18.51
C LEU A 144 -11.19 -22.79 -17.16
N VAL A 145 -10.45 -22.65 -16.06
CA VAL A 145 -10.99 -22.82 -14.70
C VAL A 145 -12.07 -21.76 -14.38
N CYS A 146 -11.90 -20.53 -14.86
CA CYS A 146 -12.92 -19.49 -14.67
C CYS A 146 -14.20 -19.69 -15.50
N ALA A 147 -14.18 -20.57 -16.50
CA ALA A 147 -15.33 -20.85 -17.37
C ALA A 147 -16.20 -22.02 -16.87
N GLU A 148 -15.74 -22.78 -15.88
CA GLU A 148 -16.48 -23.84 -15.18
C GLU A 148 -17.37 -23.25 -14.06
#